data_43ade21ec52c8f9f9eb7f0acf6e20bfa
#
_entry.id   43ade21ec52c8f9f9eb7f0acf6e20bfa
#
_cell.length_a   1.000
_cell.length_b   1.000
_cell.length_c   1.000
_cell.angle_alpha   90.00
_cell.angle_beta   90.00
_cell.angle_gamma   90.00
#
_symmetry.space_group_name_H-M   'P 1'
#
loop_
_entity.id
_entity.type
_entity.pdbx_description
1 polymer ?
#
loop_
_entity_poly.entity_id
_entity_poly.type
_entity_poly.pdbx_seq_one_letter_code
_entity_poly.pdbx_strand_id
1 'polypeptide(L)'
;MSLVRLNISRGVTGTLPTSNYVQGSGDLVRVGGASATGQNVGHLAIDSLFSSTYRNYLVVGYINLLSDSSQIWLRYRKNSGTTVEGSGYKFAFHGTNVSDSVSNISSSGGDSKFRLSGGTTSNDGYPSLYFEIKIFNPAISSMITSIHTTFSEFDESAVLTRYSGGGFNTATEAHDGLYFVPNSQNLENYHINVYGMKDS
;
A
#
# COMPACT_ATOMS: atom_id res chain seq x y z
N MET A 1 -44.39 3.95 -2.78
CA MET A 1 -43.23 4.13 -3.67
C MET A 1 -43.17 2.95 -4.60
N SER A 2 -43.24 3.18 -5.92
CA SER A 2 -43.18 2.12 -6.92
C SER A 2 -41.73 1.78 -7.18
N LEU A 3 -41.32 0.54 -6.94
CA LEU A 3 -40.02 0.02 -7.31
C LEU A 3 -39.96 -0.15 -8.84
N VAL A 4 -39.24 0.72 -9.54
CA VAL A 4 -38.92 0.55 -10.96
C VAL A 4 -37.88 -0.55 -11.06
N ARG A 5 -38.28 -1.74 -11.47
CA ARG A 5 -37.34 -2.81 -11.86
C ARG A 5 -36.77 -2.50 -13.24
N LEU A 6 -35.48 -2.25 -13.29
CA LEU A 6 -34.75 -2.13 -14.55
C LEU A 6 -34.67 -3.53 -15.19
N ASN A 7 -35.29 -3.73 -16.34
CA ASN A 7 -35.20 -4.97 -17.08
C ASN A 7 -33.97 -4.96 -18.00
N ILE A 8 -32.88 -5.58 -17.55
CA ILE A 8 -31.55 -5.59 -18.19
C ILE A 8 -31.56 -6.42 -19.50
N SER A 9 -32.61 -7.19 -19.80
CA SER A 9 -32.66 -8.05 -21.00
C SER A 9 -32.83 -7.29 -22.32
N ARG A 10 -33.05 -5.98 -22.30
CA ARG A 10 -33.27 -5.15 -23.49
C ARG A 10 -32.16 -4.16 -23.81
N GLY A 11 -31.01 -4.26 -23.18
CA GLY A 11 -29.88 -3.37 -23.42
C GLY A 11 -30.22 -1.91 -23.08
N VAL A 12 -29.48 -1.30 -22.17
CA VAL A 12 -29.57 0.15 -21.92
C VAL A 12 -28.80 0.86 -23.02
N THR A 13 -29.53 1.36 -24.01
CA THR A 13 -28.95 2.28 -25.02
C THR A 13 -29.16 3.70 -24.52
N GLY A 14 -28.10 4.33 -24.01
CA GLY A 14 -28.11 5.71 -23.53
C GLY A 14 -27.10 5.92 -22.41
N THR A 15 -26.63 7.14 -22.27
CA THR A 15 -25.77 7.54 -21.12
C THR A 15 -26.64 7.63 -19.89
N LEU A 16 -26.38 6.82 -18.88
CA LEU A 16 -27.01 6.99 -17.57
C LEU A 16 -26.67 8.39 -17.04
N PRO A 17 -27.66 9.17 -16.57
CA PRO A 17 -27.36 10.45 -15.95
C PRO A 17 -26.37 10.24 -14.79
N THR A 18 -25.30 11.03 -14.78
CA THR A 18 -24.26 10.95 -13.72
C THR A 18 -24.82 11.16 -12.32
N SER A 19 -25.97 11.83 -12.19
CA SER A 19 -26.71 11.99 -10.93
C SER A 19 -27.28 10.69 -10.35
N ASN A 20 -27.45 9.64 -11.16
CA ASN A 20 -27.96 8.34 -10.73
C ASN A 20 -26.85 7.30 -10.56
N TYR A 21 -25.63 7.64 -10.91
CA TYR A 21 -24.46 6.84 -10.61
C TYR A 21 -24.05 7.18 -9.17
N VAL A 22 -24.43 6.37 -8.23
CA VAL A 22 -23.86 6.44 -6.87
C VAL A 22 -22.41 5.94 -6.99
N GLN A 23 -21.53 6.85 -7.39
CA GLN A 23 -20.12 6.56 -7.43
C GLN A 23 -19.68 6.18 -6.02
N GLY A 24 -19.28 4.92 -5.81
CA GLY A 24 -18.83 4.44 -4.52
C GLY A 24 -19.91 3.84 -3.64
N SER A 25 -20.95 3.20 -4.20
CA SER A 25 -21.88 2.35 -3.44
C SER A 25 -21.23 1.03 -2.97
N GLY A 26 -19.98 0.73 -3.39
CA GLY A 26 -19.22 -0.40 -2.88
C GLY A 26 -18.51 -0.05 -1.56
N ASP A 27 -18.14 -1.07 -0.79
CA ASP A 27 -17.42 -0.91 0.48
C ASP A 27 -15.98 -0.38 0.32
N LEU A 28 -15.44 -0.44 -0.90
CA LEU A 28 -14.13 0.09 -1.27
C LEU A 28 -14.28 1.20 -2.31
N VAL A 29 -13.75 2.37 -2.03
CA VAL A 29 -13.72 3.52 -2.94
C VAL A 29 -12.28 3.86 -3.27
N ARG A 30 -11.91 3.83 -4.56
CA ARG A 30 -10.56 4.22 -4.97
C ARG A 30 -10.33 5.71 -4.67
N VAL A 31 -9.35 6.01 -3.82
CA VAL A 31 -9.01 7.37 -3.39
C VAL A 31 -7.72 7.90 -4.01
N GLY A 32 -6.90 7.02 -4.55
CA GLY A 32 -5.65 7.42 -5.19
C GLY A 32 -4.84 6.24 -5.69
N GLY A 33 -3.59 6.52 -6.03
CA GLY A 33 -2.62 5.53 -6.49
C GLY A 33 -1.59 6.14 -7.41
N ALA A 34 -0.66 5.31 -7.86
CA ALA A 34 0.38 5.69 -8.82
C ALA A 34 0.71 4.52 -9.73
N SER A 35 1.06 4.81 -10.97
CA SER A 35 1.49 3.81 -11.94
C SER A 35 2.48 4.42 -12.91
N ALA A 36 3.60 3.73 -13.14
CA ALA A 36 4.57 4.11 -14.15
C ALA A 36 5.43 2.89 -14.55
N THR A 37 6.08 3.00 -15.71
CA THR A 37 7.02 2.02 -16.24
C THR A 37 8.27 2.71 -16.74
N GLY A 38 9.42 2.01 -16.70
CA GLY A 38 10.69 2.52 -17.23
C GLY A 38 11.21 3.75 -16.49
N GLN A 39 10.90 3.88 -15.20
CA GLN A 39 11.33 5.00 -14.38
C GLN A 39 12.74 4.77 -13.82
N ASN A 40 13.33 5.83 -13.29
CA ASN A 40 14.58 5.78 -12.55
C ASN A 40 14.47 6.79 -11.39
N VAL A 41 13.61 6.49 -10.42
CA VAL A 41 13.29 7.42 -9.31
C VAL A 41 13.67 6.83 -7.96
N GLY A 42 14.31 7.64 -7.13
CA GLY A 42 14.77 7.24 -5.80
C GLY A 42 13.65 7.00 -4.77
N HIS A 43 12.43 7.40 -5.07
CA HIS A 43 11.26 7.19 -4.21
C HIS A 43 9.96 7.42 -4.97
N LEU A 44 8.86 6.95 -4.38
CA LEU A 44 7.50 7.22 -4.81
C LEU A 44 6.71 7.83 -3.65
N ALA A 45 6.25 9.06 -3.81
CA ALA A 45 5.32 9.71 -2.90
C ALA A 45 3.91 9.67 -3.49
N ILE A 46 2.92 9.31 -2.66
CA ILE A 46 1.50 9.36 -3.01
C ILE A 46 0.83 10.17 -1.91
N ASP A 47 0.50 11.42 -2.22
CA ASP A 47 0.00 12.40 -1.26
C ASP A 47 -1.54 12.53 -1.31
N SER A 48 -2.10 13.16 -0.30
CA SER A 48 -3.55 13.46 -0.20
C SER A 48 -4.43 12.21 -0.29
N LEU A 49 -3.96 11.08 0.23
CA LEU A 49 -4.68 9.81 0.24
C LEU A 49 -5.65 9.69 1.42
N PHE A 50 -5.18 10.10 2.60
CA PHE A 50 -5.90 9.88 3.83
C PHE A 50 -6.68 11.14 4.25
N SER A 51 -7.95 10.94 4.57
CA SER A 51 -8.86 12.01 4.98
C SER A 51 -9.79 11.52 6.10
N SER A 52 -10.54 12.43 6.69
CA SER A 52 -11.55 12.07 7.68
C SER A 52 -12.77 11.32 7.10
N THR A 53 -12.86 11.17 5.76
CA THR A 53 -13.96 10.47 5.09
C THR A 53 -13.91 8.96 5.33
N TYR A 54 -12.71 8.39 5.44
CA TYR A 54 -12.50 6.96 5.64
C TYR A 54 -11.62 6.75 6.87
N ARG A 55 -12.01 5.80 7.69
CA ARG A 55 -11.24 5.43 8.86
C ARG A 55 -10.09 4.49 8.52
N ASN A 56 -10.31 3.62 7.55
CA ASN A 56 -9.39 2.57 7.17
C ASN A 56 -9.17 2.57 5.65
N TYR A 57 -8.01 2.05 5.24
CA TYR A 57 -7.60 2.03 3.84
C TYR A 57 -7.01 0.68 3.46
N LEU A 58 -7.19 0.31 2.19
CA LEU A 58 -6.56 -0.83 1.55
C LEU A 58 -5.62 -0.32 0.46
N VAL A 59 -4.37 -0.75 0.50
CA VAL A 59 -3.35 -0.46 -0.51
C VAL A 59 -2.94 -1.77 -1.15
N VAL A 60 -3.05 -1.86 -2.47
CA VAL A 60 -2.64 -3.04 -3.23
C VAL A 60 -1.76 -2.63 -4.39
N GLY A 61 -0.76 -3.44 -4.69
CA GLY A 61 0.10 -3.11 -5.81
C GLY A 61 1.36 -3.96 -5.91
N TYR A 62 2.20 -3.52 -6.84
CA TYR A 62 3.54 -4.06 -7.00
C TYR A 62 4.56 -2.93 -7.25
N ILE A 63 5.81 -3.24 -6.97
CA ILE A 63 6.97 -2.39 -7.24
C ILE A 63 8.09 -3.25 -7.80
N ASN A 64 8.74 -2.76 -8.89
CA ASN A 64 10.01 -3.26 -9.39
C ASN A 64 11.13 -2.28 -9.09
N LEU A 65 12.28 -2.81 -8.79
CA LEU A 65 13.52 -2.06 -8.71
C LEU A 65 14.19 -2.00 -10.09
N LEU A 66 15.02 -0.99 -10.28
CA LEU A 66 15.84 -0.84 -11.50
C LEU A 66 16.96 -1.90 -11.58
N SER A 67 17.44 -2.35 -10.42
CA SER A 67 18.45 -3.42 -10.31
C SER A 67 18.30 -4.15 -8.98
N ASP A 68 18.95 -5.30 -8.87
CA ASP A 68 18.96 -6.13 -7.68
C ASP A 68 19.56 -5.45 -6.43
N SER A 69 19.54 -6.15 -5.32
CA SER A 69 20.26 -5.81 -4.09
C SER A 69 19.72 -4.62 -3.30
N SER A 70 18.40 -4.44 -3.25
CA SER A 70 17.81 -3.43 -2.40
C SER A 70 16.59 -3.94 -1.61
N GLN A 71 16.27 -3.26 -0.54
CA GLN A 71 15.04 -3.44 0.22
C GLN A 71 14.04 -2.35 -0.16
N ILE A 72 12.75 -2.65 -0.09
CA ILE A 72 11.69 -1.67 -0.28
C ILE A 72 11.08 -1.33 1.09
N TRP A 73 11.02 -0.06 1.39
CA TRP A 73 10.54 0.48 2.64
C TRP A 73 9.28 1.32 2.44
N LEU A 74 8.41 1.32 3.45
CA LEU A 74 7.22 2.16 3.52
C LEU A 74 7.33 3.13 4.69
N ARG A 75 7.00 4.39 4.44
CA ARG A 75 6.86 5.45 5.45
C ARG A 75 5.57 6.21 5.23
N TYR A 76 5.10 6.87 6.25
CA TYR A 76 3.97 7.79 6.12
C TYR A 76 4.42 9.19 5.73
N ARG A 77 3.51 9.90 5.07
CA ARG A 77 3.64 11.34 4.81
C ARG A 77 2.64 12.10 5.66
N LYS A 78 2.98 13.35 5.97
CA LYS A 78 2.19 14.27 6.77
C LYS A 78 2.35 15.71 6.29
N ASN A 79 1.55 16.64 6.83
CA ASN A 79 1.61 18.06 6.51
C ASN A 79 1.39 18.33 5.00
N SER A 80 0.35 17.74 4.43
CA SER A 80 0.01 17.83 3.01
C SER A 80 1.16 17.37 2.10
N GLY A 81 1.80 16.25 2.48
CA GLY A 81 2.86 15.63 1.70
C GLY A 81 4.21 16.31 1.78
N THR A 82 4.41 17.29 2.66
CA THR A 82 5.69 18.02 2.75
C THR A 82 6.72 17.31 3.64
N THR A 83 6.27 16.47 4.56
CA THR A 83 7.13 15.83 5.54
C THR A 83 6.95 14.32 5.51
N VAL A 84 8.04 13.57 5.58
CA VAL A 84 8.04 12.12 5.77
C VAL A 84 8.23 11.82 7.25
N GLU A 85 7.36 10.94 7.82
CA GLU A 85 7.54 10.47 9.20
C GLU A 85 8.84 9.67 9.33
N GLY A 86 9.72 10.11 10.22
CA GLY A 86 11.10 9.65 10.30
C GLY A 86 11.40 8.61 11.38
N SER A 87 10.43 8.28 12.24
CA SER A 87 10.68 7.41 13.39
C SER A 87 9.42 6.73 13.90
N GLY A 88 9.57 5.88 14.91
CA GLY A 88 8.45 5.30 15.65
C GLY A 88 7.79 4.07 15.01
N TYR A 89 8.36 3.51 13.96
CA TYR A 89 7.81 2.32 13.32
C TYR A 89 8.19 1.06 14.12
N LYS A 90 7.19 0.30 14.54
CA LYS A 90 7.33 -1.01 15.18
C LYS A 90 6.53 -2.03 14.39
N PHE A 91 7.12 -3.19 14.13
CA PHE A 91 6.49 -4.20 13.30
C PHE A 91 7.07 -5.59 13.55
N ALA A 92 6.28 -6.60 13.18
CA ALA A 92 6.70 -7.99 13.13
C ALA A 92 6.01 -8.66 11.92
N PHE A 93 6.81 -9.19 11.03
CA PHE A 93 6.38 -9.97 9.87
C PHE A 93 7.03 -11.35 9.92
N HIS A 94 6.22 -12.36 9.70
CA HIS A 94 6.65 -13.75 9.59
C HIS A 94 6.56 -14.16 8.11
N GLY A 95 7.63 -14.75 7.60
CA GLY A 95 7.73 -15.18 6.22
C GLY A 95 8.13 -16.64 6.07
N THR A 96 7.74 -17.21 4.94
CA THR A 96 8.15 -18.55 4.51
C THR A 96 8.45 -18.50 3.02
N ASN A 97 9.57 -19.05 2.61
CA ASN A 97 9.92 -19.17 1.21
C ASN A 97 9.43 -20.50 0.61
N VAL A 98 9.58 -20.65 -0.71
CA VAL A 98 9.16 -21.87 -1.44
C VAL A 98 9.93 -23.12 -1.05
N SER A 99 11.02 -23.01 -0.27
CA SER A 99 11.77 -24.15 0.28
C SER A 99 11.47 -24.39 1.76
N ASP A 100 10.32 -23.90 2.27
CA ASP A 100 9.87 -23.98 3.66
C ASP A 100 10.82 -23.36 4.71
N SER A 101 11.77 -22.55 4.26
CA SER A 101 12.65 -21.80 5.17
C SER A 101 11.91 -20.60 5.77
N VAL A 102 11.99 -20.46 7.09
CA VAL A 102 11.34 -19.37 7.82
C VAL A 102 12.22 -18.12 7.81
N SER A 103 11.63 -16.98 7.56
CA SER A 103 12.25 -15.66 7.64
C SER A 103 11.38 -14.72 8.46
N ASN A 104 11.99 -13.97 9.37
CA ASN A 104 11.28 -13.00 10.19
C ASN A 104 11.91 -11.61 10.04
N ILE A 105 11.05 -10.60 9.92
CA ILE A 105 11.46 -9.20 9.88
C ILE A 105 10.77 -8.49 11.02
N SER A 106 11.52 -7.88 11.93
CA SER A 106 10.91 -7.17 13.06
C SER A 106 11.71 -5.95 13.48
N SER A 107 11.03 -5.02 14.13
CA SER A 107 11.62 -3.91 14.86
C SER A 107 10.80 -3.60 16.13
N SER A 108 11.41 -3.72 17.28
CA SER A 108 10.80 -3.40 18.57
C SER A 108 11.23 -2.04 19.12
N GLY A 109 12.38 -1.53 18.67
CA GLY A 109 12.99 -0.30 19.16
C GLY A 109 12.50 1.00 18.55
N GLY A 110 11.62 0.92 17.53
CA GLY A 110 11.19 2.07 16.75
C GLY A 110 12.15 2.35 15.58
N ASP A 111 11.87 1.76 14.45
CA ASP A 111 12.61 2.01 13.20
C ASP A 111 12.16 3.33 12.57
N SER A 112 12.86 3.76 11.55
CA SER A 112 12.49 4.93 10.72
C SER A 112 11.48 4.61 9.60
N LYS A 113 11.05 3.33 9.48
CA LYS A 113 10.24 2.81 8.37
C LYS A 113 9.64 1.44 8.69
N PHE A 114 8.63 1.02 7.95
CA PHE A 114 8.30 -0.39 7.78
C PHE A 114 9.17 -1.00 6.67
N ARG A 115 9.71 -2.18 6.90
CA ARG A 115 10.41 -2.95 5.86
C ARG A 115 9.41 -3.86 5.16
N LEU A 116 9.15 -3.61 3.87
CA LEU A 116 8.27 -4.45 3.04
C LEU A 116 9.05 -5.50 2.25
N SER A 117 10.31 -5.74 2.61
CA SER A 117 11.13 -6.83 2.05
C SER A 117 12.06 -7.37 3.12
N GLY A 118 12.28 -8.68 3.12
CA GLY A 118 13.12 -9.37 4.10
C GLY A 118 14.59 -9.34 3.78
N GLY A 119 14.91 -9.36 2.51
CA GLY A 119 16.26 -9.41 1.99
C GLY A 119 16.50 -8.42 0.89
N THR A 120 17.44 -8.76 0.03
CA THR A 120 17.69 -8.06 -1.22
C THR A 120 16.74 -8.59 -2.28
N THR A 121 15.93 -7.70 -2.86
CA THR A 121 14.95 -8.07 -3.89
C THR A 121 15.59 -8.10 -5.27
N SER A 122 15.07 -8.97 -6.15
CA SER A 122 15.50 -9.12 -7.54
C SER A 122 14.71 -8.20 -8.48
N ASN A 123 15.30 -7.89 -9.64
CA ASN A 123 14.65 -7.25 -10.78
C ASN A 123 14.50 -8.19 -12.00
N ASP A 124 14.84 -9.46 -11.91
CA ASP A 124 14.96 -10.44 -12.99
C ASP A 124 13.60 -10.82 -13.63
N GLY A 125 12.95 -9.86 -14.29
CA GLY A 125 11.71 -10.09 -15.07
C GLY A 125 10.45 -10.36 -14.24
N TYR A 126 10.55 -10.32 -12.91
CA TYR A 126 9.43 -10.43 -11.96
C TYR A 126 9.31 -9.13 -11.16
N PRO A 127 8.10 -8.71 -10.76
CA PRO A 127 7.98 -7.65 -9.77
C PRO A 127 8.75 -7.99 -8.50
N SER A 128 9.64 -7.08 -8.08
CA SER A 128 10.48 -7.26 -6.89
C SER A 128 9.64 -7.45 -5.63
N LEU A 129 8.48 -6.79 -5.58
CA LEU A 129 7.57 -6.81 -4.45
C LEU A 129 6.10 -6.73 -4.90
N TYR A 130 5.27 -7.66 -4.41
CA TYR A 130 3.80 -7.56 -4.42
C TYR A 130 3.29 -7.36 -3.01
N PHE A 131 2.25 -6.55 -2.81
CA PHE A 131 1.72 -6.31 -1.48
C PHE A 131 0.23 -6.01 -1.42
N GLU A 132 -0.35 -6.38 -0.30
CA GLU A 132 -1.63 -5.90 0.22
C GLU A 132 -1.39 -5.35 1.62
N ILE A 133 -1.77 -4.09 1.85
CA ILE A 133 -1.59 -3.40 3.13
C ILE A 133 -2.93 -2.81 3.55
N LYS A 134 -3.44 -3.22 4.72
CA LYS A 134 -4.55 -2.55 5.40
C LYS A 134 -3.97 -1.54 6.37
N ILE A 135 -4.44 -0.30 6.29
CA ILE A 135 -3.99 0.80 7.14
C ILE A 135 -5.17 1.29 7.97
N PHE A 136 -4.98 1.42 9.25
CA PHE A 136 -6.02 1.77 10.22
C PHE A 136 -5.72 3.12 10.84
N ASN A 137 -6.74 3.98 10.90
CA ASN A 137 -6.74 5.30 11.54
C ASN A 137 -5.66 6.29 11.05
N PRO A 138 -5.22 6.33 9.77
CA PRO A 138 -4.10 7.17 9.38
C PRO A 138 -4.39 8.67 9.52
N ALA A 139 -5.62 9.11 9.31
CA ALA A 139 -6.02 10.53 9.36
C ALA A 139 -6.48 10.99 10.76
N ILE A 140 -6.36 10.15 11.80
CA ILE A 140 -6.85 10.46 13.14
C ILE A 140 -5.67 10.84 14.05
N SER A 141 -5.57 12.13 14.37
CA SER A 141 -4.46 12.69 15.15
C SER A 141 -4.38 12.26 16.62
N SER A 142 -5.43 11.63 17.15
CA SER A 142 -5.47 11.12 18.54
C SER A 142 -5.20 9.62 18.63
N MET A 143 -4.94 8.95 17.55
CA MET A 143 -4.72 7.51 17.47
C MET A 143 -3.42 7.17 16.76
N ILE A 144 -2.81 6.07 17.12
CA ILE A 144 -1.68 5.52 16.37
C ILE A 144 -2.18 4.97 15.03
N THR A 145 -1.38 5.14 13.99
CA THR A 145 -1.61 4.49 12.70
C THR A 145 -1.02 3.08 12.74
N SER A 146 -1.83 2.08 12.44
CA SER A 146 -1.39 0.68 12.38
C SER A 146 -1.59 0.07 11.00
N ILE A 147 -0.84 -1.00 10.72
CA ILE A 147 -0.96 -1.77 9.48
C ILE A 147 -1.13 -3.25 9.78
N HIS A 148 -1.84 -3.92 8.89
CA HIS A 148 -1.76 -5.36 8.69
C HIS A 148 -1.43 -5.59 7.22
N THR A 149 -0.44 -6.42 6.92
CA THR A 149 0.05 -6.60 5.56
C THR A 149 0.37 -8.04 5.24
N THR A 150 0.18 -8.37 3.96
CA THR A 150 0.75 -9.54 3.32
C THR A 150 1.55 -9.05 2.12
N PHE A 151 2.78 -9.52 1.99
CA PHE A 151 3.59 -9.19 0.83
C PHE A 151 4.43 -10.39 0.40
N SER A 152 4.81 -10.40 -0.86
CA SER A 152 5.66 -11.41 -1.47
C SER A 152 6.79 -10.74 -2.22
N GLU A 153 7.99 -11.22 -2.05
CA GLU A 153 9.18 -10.75 -2.73
C GLU A 153 9.91 -11.89 -3.45
N PHE A 154 10.61 -11.56 -4.51
CA PHE A 154 11.62 -12.42 -5.10
C PHE A 154 12.99 -11.90 -4.67
N ASP A 155 13.83 -12.78 -4.14
CA ASP A 155 15.22 -12.44 -3.85
C ASP A 155 16.11 -12.56 -5.11
N GLU A 156 17.37 -12.20 -5.00
CA GLU A 156 18.38 -12.25 -6.08
C GLU A 156 18.59 -13.65 -6.67
N SER A 157 18.16 -14.69 -5.98
CA SER A 157 18.19 -16.07 -6.44
C SER A 157 16.88 -16.53 -7.06
N ALA A 158 15.97 -15.60 -7.33
CA ALA A 158 14.57 -15.83 -7.79
C ALA A 158 13.75 -16.72 -6.85
N VAL A 159 14.08 -16.73 -5.55
CA VAL A 159 13.32 -17.45 -4.54
C VAL A 159 12.19 -16.56 -4.05
N LEU A 160 10.95 -17.05 -4.21
CA LEU A 160 9.77 -16.37 -3.70
C LEU A 160 9.67 -16.56 -2.18
N THR A 161 9.57 -15.45 -1.46
CA THR A 161 9.23 -15.45 -0.03
C THR A 161 7.95 -14.65 0.19
N ARG A 162 7.02 -15.22 0.94
CA ARG A 162 5.78 -14.56 1.36
C ARG A 162 5.87 -14.21 2.84
N TYR A 163 5.48 -12.97 3.17
CA TYR A 163 5.40 -12.46 4.52
C TYR A 163 3.97 -12.07 4.89
N SER A 164 3.64 -12.19 6.17
CA SER A 164 2.40 -11.68 6.75
C SER A 164 2.66 -11.17 8.16
N GLY A 165 1.95 -10.12 8.56
CA GLY A 165 2.08 -9.57 9.90
C GLY A 165 1.52 -8.18 10.01
N GLY A 166 1.98 -7.45 11.02
CA GLY A 166 1.49 -6.11 11.29
C GLY A 166 2.51 -5.22 11.96
N GLY A 167 2.13 -3.97 12.10
CA GLY A 167 2.95 -2.96 12.75
C GLY A 167 2.17 -1.69 13.01
N PHE A 168 2.82 -0.74 13.65
CA PHE A 168 2.25 0.57 13.91
C PHE A 168 3.35 1.65 13.97
N ASN A 169 2.93 2.90 13.77
CA ASN A 169 3.76 4.06 14.06
C ASN A 169 3.33 4.64 15.41
N THR A 170 4.29 4.97 16.27
CA THR A 170 4.01 5.47 17.63
C THR A 170 3.57 6.92 17.67
N ALA A 171 3.73 7.67 16.57
CA ALA A 171 3.25 9.04 16.51
C ALA A 171 1.71 9.08 16.53
N THR A 172 1.16 9.96 17.36
CA THR A 172 -0.27 10.24 17.46
C THR A 172 -0.60 11.50 16.67
N GLU A 173 -0.27 11.51 15.39
CA GLU A 173 -0.55 12.61 14.47
C GLU A 173 -1.22 12.09 13.20
N ALA A 174 -1.92 12.97 12.49
CA ALA A 174 -2.55 12.61 11.24
C ALA A 174 -1.50 12.45 10.14
N HIS A 175 -1.58 11.35 9.43
CA HIS A 175 -0.86 11.12 8.19
C HIS A 175 -1.79 11.41 7.01
N ASP A 176 -1.24 11.80 5.87
CA ASP A 176 -2.00 12.17 4.67
C ASP A 176 -1.58 11.40 3.42
N GLY A 177 -0.48 10.64 3.47
CA GLY A 177 0.00 9.90 2.31
C GLY A 177 1.01 8.80 2.64
N LEU A 178 1.53 8.22 1.57
CA LEU A 178 2.49 7.12 1.59
C LEU A 178 3.79 7.52 0.88
N TYR A 179 4.89 6.93 1.34
CA TYR A 179 6.21 7.12 0.78
C TYR A 179 6.92 5.78 0.69
N PHE A 180 7.06 5.28 -0.54
CA PHE A 180 7.83 4.07 -0.84
C PHE A 180 9.23 4.47 -1.25
N VAL A 181 10.22 3.87 -0.63
CA VAL A 181 11.61 4.19 -0.89
C VAL A 181 12.47 2.93 -0.85
N PRO A 182 13.29 2.67 -1.87
CA PRO A 182 14.27 1.62 -1.83
C PRO A 182 15.46 2.03 -0.97
N ASN A 183 16.17 1.04 -0.42
CA ASN A 183 17.35 1.28 0.42
C ASN A 183 18.54 1.86 -0.36
N SER A 184 18.79 1.34 -1.55
CA SER A 184 20.02 1.63 -2.31
C SER A 184 19.82 1.76 -3.82
N GLN A 185 18.72 1.26 -4.36
CA GLN A 185 18.44 1.29 -5.79
C GLN A 185 17.30 2.27 -6.10
N ASN A 186 16.96 2.44 -7.38
CA ASN A 186 15.82 3.24 -7.81
C ASN A 186 14.63 2.35 -8.18
N LEU A 187 13.43 2.91 -8.13
CA LEU A 187 12.20 2.30 -8.60
C LEU A 187 12.13 2.39 -10.13
N GLU A 188 11.76 1.31 -10.78
CA GLU A 188 11.62 1.24 -12.23
C GLU A 188 10.15 1.18 -12.66
N ASN A 189 9.43 0.16 -12.20
CA ASN A 189 8.03 -0.03 -12.54
C ASN A 189 7.21 -0.15 -11.27
N TYR A 190 6.02 0.44 -11.27
CA TYR A 190 5.10 0.31 -10.15
C TYR A 190 3.66 0.50 -10.59
N HIS A 191 2.76 -0.20 -9.90
CA HIS A 191 1.33 0.02 -10.00
C HIS A 191 0.72 -0.15 -8.62
N ILE A 192 0.21 0.93 -8.05
CA ILE A 192 -0.34 0.97 -6.69
C ILE A 192 -1.72 1.62 -6.74
N ASN A 193 -2.70 0.96 -6.14
CA ASN A 193 -4.03 1.49 -5.93
C ASN A 193 -4.31 1.61 -4.44
N VAL A 194 -4.97 2.69 -4.05
CA VAL A 194 -5.39 2.96 -2.67
C VAL A 194 -6.90 3.14 -2.64
N TYR A 195 -7.53 2.43 -1.72
CA TYR A 195 -8.98 2.44 -1.51
C TYR A 195 -9.30 2.84 -0.09
N GLY A 196 -10.23 3.77 0.08
CA GLY A 196 -10.89 4.04 1.35
C GLY A 196 -11.94 2.97 1.63
N MET A 197 -11.97 2.45 2.84
CA MET A 197 -12.96 1.47 3.32
C MET A 197 -14.09 2.21 4.02
N LYS A 198 -15.32 2.03 3.55
CA LYS A 198 -16.48 2.63 4.21
C LYS A 198 -16.75 1.93 5.54
N ASP A 199 -17.07 2.72 6.55
CA ASP A 199 -17.66 2.20 7.77
C ASP A 199 -19.13 1.80 7.47
N SER A 200 -19.48 0.57 7.80
CA SER A 200 -20.83 0.01 7.63
C SER A 200 -21.78 0.48 8.73
#